data_55a5761385381cb20eea835c4fbfec0f
#
_entry.id   55a5761385381cb20eea835c4fbfec0f
#
_cell.length_a   1.000
_cell.length_b   1.000
_cell.length_c   1.000
_cell.angle_alpha   90.00
_cell.angle_beta   90.00
_cell.angle_gamma   90.00
#
_symmetry.space_group_name_H-M   'P 1'
#
loop_
_entity.id
_entity.type
_entity.pdbx_description
1 polymer ?
#
loop_
_entity_poly.entity_id
_entity_poly.type
_entity_poly.pdbx_seq_one_letter_code
_entity_poly.pdbx_strand_id
1 'polypeptide(L)'
;MVARARKSADERREEIIAAAFDEFAEHGLHGTSTDTIARKAGVSQPYLFRLFGTKKELYLEVVRLCLRQTLELFQNAAAGKTGEEALEAMGRAYLAQLEDRRRLRAQMQAYADCDDAEVREVVRLGYSKLVEFVEHVSGAEPTRIRDFFAIGMLLNVVASMDLLDLREPWAQRLLSTLGSKINA
;
A
#
# COMPACT_ATOMS: atom_id res chain seq x y z
N MET A 1 10.51 -17.28 36.18
CA MET A 1 10.37 -17.54 34.74
C MET A 1 8.91 -17.36 34.36
N VAL A 2 8.55 -16.27 33.70
CA VAL A 2 7.18 -16.06 33.22
C VAL A 2 7.01 -16.91 31.95
N ALA A 3 6.12 -17.88 31.98
CA ALA A 3 5.79 -18.71 30.82
C ALA A 3 5.23 -17.76 29.69
N ARG A 4 5.96 -17.65 28.59
CA ARG A 4 5.53 -16.89 27.41
C ARG A 4 4.25 -17.53 26.89
N ALA A 5 3.12 -16.84 26.99
CA ALA A 5 1.84 -17.33 26.52
C ALA A 5 1.97 -17.83 25.08
N ARG A 6 1.41 -19.02 24.79
CA ARG A 6 1.46 -19.62 23.45
C ARG A 6 0.58 -18.76 22.54
N LYS A 7 1.19 -18.06 21.59
CA LYS A 7 0.48 -17.23 20.60
C LYS A 7 -0.49 -18.07 19.77
N SER A 8 -1.64 -17.52 19.45
CA SER A 8 -2.63 -18.14 18.56
C SER A 8 -2.07 -18.34 17.14
N ALA A 9 -2.74 -19.14 16.33
CA ALA A 9 -2.37 -19.32 14.92
C ALA A 9 -2.52 -18.00 14.14
N ASP A 10 -3.55 -17.22 14.47
CA ASP A 10 -3.83 -15.93 13.82
C ASP A 10 -2.76 -14.89 14.18
N GLU A 11 -2.39 -14.75 15.45
CA GLU A 11 -1.28 -13.89 15.87
C GLU A 11 0.04 -14.26 15.16
N ARG A 12 0.31 -15.56 14.99
CA ARG A 12 1.49 -16.02 14.25
C ARG A 12 1.42 -15.70 12.77
N ARG A 13 0.22 -15.80 12.18
CA ARG A 13 -0.01 -15.45 10.78
C ARG A 13 0.27 -13.96 10.55
N GLU A 14 -0.24 -13.09 11.41
CA GLU A 14 -0.01 -11.65 11.36
C GLU A 14 1.48 -11.28 11.51
N GLU A 15 2.19 -11.90 12.43
CA GLU A 15 3.64 -11.70 12.60
C GLU A 15 4.45 -12.09 11.36
N ILE A 16 4.09 -13.22 10.73
CA ILE A 16 4.76 -13.63 9.48
C ILE A 16 4.44 -12.65 8.35
N ILE A 17 3.19 -12.22 8.22
CA ILE A 17 2.80 -11.23 7.19
C ILE A 17 3.54 -9.91 7.42
N ALA A 18 3.67 -9.43 8.65
CA ALA A 18 4.43 -8.21 8.96
C ALA A 18 5.91 -8.33 8.58
N ALA A 19 6.56 -9.45 8.93
CA ALA A 19 7.94 -9.71 8.53
C ALA A 19 8.11 -9.87 7.01
N ALA A 20 7.13 -10.48 6.35
CA ALA A 20 7.09 -10.65 4.90
C ALA A 20 6.88 -9.32 4.18
N PHE A 21 6.07 -8.41 4.75
CA PHE A 21 5.84 -7.09 4.21
C PHE A 21 7.15 -6.32 4.02
N ASP A 22 7.99 -6.29 5.05
CA ASP A 22 9.28 -5.60 5.02
C ASP A 22 10.22 -6.21 3.95
N GLU A 23 10.30 -7.55 3.90
CA GLU A 23 11.16 -8.24 2.93
C GLU A 23 10.71 -8.06 1.49
N PHE A 24 9.41 -8.19 1.23
CA PHE A 24 8.88 -8.00 -0.12
C PHE A 24 8.91 -6.54 -0.57
N ALA A 25 8.72 -5.58 0.34
CA ALA A 25 8.88 -4.17 0.03
C ALA A 25 10.31 -3.82 -0.42
N GLU A 26 11.30 -4.49 0.14
CA GLU A 26 12.72 -4.22 -0.16
C GLU A 26 13.22 -4.99 -1.39
N HIS A 27 12.81 -6.26 -1.56
CA HIS A 27 13.42 -7.17 -2.52
C HIS A 27 12.46 -7.69 -3.60
N GLY A 28 11.16 -7.34 -3.55
CA GLY A 28 10.12 -7.83 -4.45
C GLY A 28 9.86 -9.33 -4.30
N LEU A 29 8.95 -9.86 -5.13
CA LEU A 29 8.62 -11.29 -5.12
C LEU A 29 9.84 -12.18 -5.38
N HIS A 30 10.65 -11.84 -6.36
CA HIS A 30 11.73 -12.71 -6.84
C HIS A 30 12.96 -12.67 -5.92
N GLY A 31 13.35 -11.48 -5.42
CA GLY A 31 14.54 -11.29 -4.60
C GLY A 31 14.39 -11.70 -3.13
N THR A 32 13.17 -11.87 -2.65
CA THR A 32 12.89 -12.19 -1.23
C THR A 32 13.21 -13.65 -0.88
N SER A 33 13.86 -13.85 0.27
CA SER A 33 14.13 -15.17 0.87
C SER A 33 13.10 -15.50 1.96
N THR A 34 12.43 -16.64 1.81
CA THR A 34 11.50 -17.17 2.83
C THR A 34 12.19 -17.59 4.12
N ASP A 35 13.46 -17.96 4.05
CA ASP A 35 14.27 -18.22 5.25
C ASP A 35 14.47 -16.94 6.08
N THR A 36 14.77 -15.82 5.41
CA THR A 36 14.90 -14.53 6.09
C THR A 36 13.58 -14.10 6.74
N ILE A 37 12.44 -14.27 6.05
CA ILE A 37 11.11 -13.99 6.62
C ILE A 37 10.87 -14.87 7.87
N ALA A 38 11.11 -16.18 7.76
CA ALA A 38 10.89 -17.11 8.86
C ALA A 38 11.74 -16.74 10.09
N ARG A 39 13.02 -16.42 9.88
CA ARG A 39 13.93 -15.97 10.93
C ARG A 39 13.46 -14.67 11.58
N LYS A 40 13.04 -13.66 10.81
CA LYS A 40 12.51 -12.39 11.34
C LYS A 40 11.21 -12.59 12.13
N ALA A 41 10.33 -13.47 11.68
CA ALA A 41 9.09 -13.82 12.37
C ALA A 41 9.29 -14.77 13.58
N GLY A 42 10.51 -15.28 13.80
CA GLY A 42 10.80 -16.22 14.89
C GLY A 42 10.12 -17.58 14.73
N VAL A 43 9.98 -18.06 13.48
CA VAL A 43 9.39 -19.35 13.14
C VAL A 43 10.34 -20.17 12.26
N SER A 44 10.05 -21.46 12.08
CA SER A 44 10.77 -22.27 11.11
C SER A 44 10.21 -22.06 9.70
N GLN A 45 11.05 -22.19 8.67
CA GLN A 45 10.61 -22.09 7.27
C GLN A 45 9.56 -23.16 6.91
N PRO A 46 9.65 -24.45 7.36
CA PRO A 46 8.56 -25.42 7.15
C PRO A 46 7.23 -24.99 7.78
N TYR A 47 7.27 -24.31 8.93
CA TYR A 47 6.05 -23.78 9.56
C TYR A 47 5.43 -22.65 8.70
N LEU A 48 6.25 -21.75 8.14
CA LEU A 48 5.80 -20.73 7.23
C LEU A 48 5.08 -21.34 6.02
N PHE A 49 5.68 -22.34 5.37
CA PHE A 49 5.05 -23.01 4.24
C PHE A 49 3.78 -23.80 4.61
N ARG A 50 3.70 -24.33 5.83
CA ARG A 50 2.46 -24.98 6.30
C ARG A 50 1.30 -23.97 6.42
N LEU A 51 1.59 -22.70 6.74
CA LEU A 51 0.55 -21.67 6.90
C LEU A 51 0.17 -20.99 5.59
N PHE A 52 1.10 -20.82 4.68
CA PHE A 52 0.92 -20.01 3.47
C PHE A 52 1.07 -20.80 2.16
N GLY A 53 1.50 -22.06 2.21
CA GLY A 53 1.71 -22.88 1.01
C GLY A 53 3.01 -22.51 0.28
N THR A 54 3.03 -21.42 -0.45
CA THR A 54 4.17 -21.00 -1.27
C THR A 54 4.64 -19.57 -0.91
N LYS A 55 5.84 -19.20 -1.38
CA LYS A 55 6.33 -17.81 -1.30
C LYS A 55 5.38 -16.85 -2.01
N LYS A 56 4.84 -17.26 -3.15
CA LYS A 56 3.91 -16.46 -3.93
C LYS A 56 2.59 -16.22 -3.19
N GLU A 57 2.01 -17.25 -2.59
CA GLU A 57 0.79 -17.08 -1.78
C GLU A 57 1.01 -16.14 -0.60
N LEU A 58 2.16 -16.22 0.08
CA LEU A 58 2.52 -15.25 1.11
C LEU A 58 2.66 -13.82 0.54
N TYR A 59 3.25 -13.67 -0.64
CA TYR A 59 3.34 -12.38 -1.33
C TYR A 59 1.95 -11.81 -1.66
N LEU A 60 1.04 -12.64 -2.19
CA LEU A 60 -0.34 -12.23 -2.48
C LEU A 60 -1.07 -11.75 -1.21
N GLU A 61 -0.81 -12.37 -0.05
CA GLU A 61 -1.36 -11.88 1.23
C GLU A 61 -0.81 -10.48 1.60
N VAL A 62 0.48 -10.24 1.36
CA VAL A 62 1.08 -8.92 1.57
C VAL A 62 0.48 -7.88 0.62
N VAL A 63 0.29 -8.21 -0.65
CA VAL A 63 -0.36 -7.31 -1.62
C VAL A 63 -1.81 -6.98 -1.19
N ARG A 64 -2.58 -8.01 -0.76
CA ARG A 64 -3.93 -7.80 -0.22
C ARG A 64 -3.93 -6.90 1.00
N LEU A 65 -2.97 -7.08 1.90
CA LEU A 65 -2.81 -6.23 3.10
C LEU A 65 -2.53 -4.78 2.71
N CYS A 66 -1.61 -4.53 1.77
CA CYS A 66 -1.26 -3.19 1.30
C CYS A 66 -2.49 -2.44 0.76
N LEU A 67 -3.24 -3.07 -0.15
CA LEU A 67 -4.44 -2.49 -0.75
C LEU A 67 -5.57 -2.27 0.27
N ARG A 68 -5.77 -3.21 1.19
CA ARG A 68 -6.75 -3.07 2.29
C ARG A 68 -6.40 -1.91 3.20
N GLN A 69 -5.15 -1.76 3.59
CA GLN A 69 -4.71 -0.64 4.43
C GLN A 69 -4.87 0.72 3.75
N THR A 70 -4.70 0.80 2.42
CA THR A 70 -4.99 2.02 1.67
C THR A 70 -6.50 2.32 1.66
N LEU A 71 -7.35 1.29 1.50
CA LEU A 71 -8.80 1.46 1.58
C LEU A 71 -9.23 1.93 2.98
N GLU A 72 -8.72 1.31 4.03
CA GLU A 72 -8.97 1.71 5.43
C GLU A 72 -8.52 3.15 5.71
N LEU A 73 -7.37 3.56 5.16
CA LEU A 73 -6.91 4.94 5.23
C LEU A 73 -7.92 5.91 4.60
N PHE A 74 -8.43 5.59 3.41
CA PHE A 74 -9.42 6.41 2.72
C PHE A 74 -10.74 6.47 3.49
N GLN A 75 -11.23 5.32 3.99
CA GLN A 75 -12.43 5.24 4.79
C GLN A 75 -12.34 6.10 6.06
N ASN A 76 -11.21 6.01 6.76
CA ASN A 76 -10.98 6.80 7.97
C ASN A 76 -10.88 8.30 7.68
N ALA A 77 -10.18 8.69 6.61
CA ALA A 77 -10.02 10.09 6.22
C ALA A 77 -11.34 10.73 5.77
N ALA A 78 -12.18 9.96 5.08
CA ALA A 78 -13.47 10.42 4.56
C ALA A 78 -14.62 10.32 5.59
N ALA A 79 -14.38 9.81 6.80
CA ALA A 79 -15.43 9.64 7.80
C ALA A 79 -16.16 10.95 8.09
N GLY A 80 -17.50 10.96 7.90
CA GLY A 80 -18.35 12.14 8.08
C GLY A 80 -18.22 13.21 6.98
N LYS A 81 -17.49 12.93 5.87
CA LYS A 81 -17.30 13.83 4.74
C LYS A 81 -17.88 13.24 3.46
N THR A 82 -18.22 14.09 2.51
CA THR A 82 -18.70 13.73 1.17
C THR A 82 -18.15 14.71 0.14
N GLY A 83 -18.35 14.41 -1.14
CA GLY A 83 -17.98 15.33 -2.22
C GLY A 83 -16.48 15.65 -2.26
N GLU A 84 -16.16 16.89 -2.58
CA GLU A 84 -14.78 17.36 -2.69
C GLU A 84 -14.04 17.33 -1.35
N GLU A 85 -14.73 17.60 -0.23
CA GLU A 85 -14.13 17.53 1.12
C GLU A 85 -13.59 16.12 1.43
N ALA A 86 -14.30 15.06 1.00
CA ALA A 86 -13.84 13.69 1.15
C ALA A 86 -12.61 13.41 0.27
N LEU A 87 -12.61 13.87 -0.99
CA LEU A 87 -11.46 13.72 -1.91
C LEU A 87 -10.20 14.40 -1.35
N GLU A 88 -10.33 15.62 -0.85
CA GLU A 88 -9.21 16.35 -0.25
C GLU A 88 -8.68 15.65 1.01
N ALA A 89 -9.58 15.19 1.89
CA ALA A 89 -9.19 14.48 3.11
C ALA A 89 -8.44 13.18 2.80
N MET A 90 -8.93 12.40 1.83
CA MET A 90 -8.25 11.19 1.35
C MET A 90 -6.89 11.51 0.72
N GLY A 91 -6.81 12.56 -0.11
CA GLY A 91 -5.57 13.02 -0.74
C GLY A 91 -4.50 13.41 0.28
N ARG A 92 -4.87 14.20 1.31
CA ARG A 92 -3.96 14.59 2.41
C ARG A 92 -3.50 13.37 3.21
N ALA A 93 -4.40 12.46 3.55
CA ALA A 93 -4.06 11.24 4.28
C ALA A 93 -3.10 10.35 3.46
N TYR A 94 -3.34 10.25 2.15
CA TYR A 94 -2.47 9.48 1.28
C TYR A 94 -1.06 10.09 1.17
N LEU A 95 -0.96 11.42 1.02
CA LEU A 95 0.32 12.11 1.00
C LEU A 95 1.11 11.86 2.30
N ALA A 96 0.47 11.95 3.46
CA ALA A 96 1.11 11.65 4.74
C ALA A 96 1.57 10.18 4.84
N GLN A 97 0.80 9.23 4.27
CA GLN A 97 1.20 7.82 4.23
C GLN A 97 2.49 7.58 3.43
N LEU A 98 2.78 8.40 2.41
CA LEU A 98 3.96 8.25 1.56
C LEU A 98 5.30 8.55 2.28
N GLU A 99 5.25 9.09 3.50
CA GLU A 99 6.42 9.17 4.39
C GLU A 99 6.90 7.76 4.80
N ASP A 100 6.00 6.78 4.89
CA ASP A 100 6.38 5.37 5.09
C ASP A 100 6.89 4.76 3.77
N ARG A 101 8.19 4.84 3.57
CA ARG A 101 8.89 4.32 2.38
C ARG A 101 8.68 2.83 2.14
N ARG A 102 8.39 2.05 3.17
CA ARG A 102 8.15 0.61 3.04
C ARG A 102 6.81 0.38 2.34
N ARG A 103 5.77 1.13 2.73
CA ARG A 103 4.45 1.05 2.09
C ARG A 103 4.51 1.48 0.63
N LEU A 104 5.18 2.59 0.35
CA LEU A 104 5.40 3.06 -1.01
C LEU A 104 6.07 1.99 -1.88
N ARG A 105 7.17 1.40 -1.38
CA ARG A 105 7.88 0.33 -2.11
C ARG A 105 7.00 -0.90 -2.31
N ALA A 106 6.29 -1.39 -1.29
CA ALA A 106 5.40 -2.53 -1.40
C ALA A 106 4.32 -2.31 -2.47
N GLN A 107 3.74 -1.12 -2.53
CA GLN A 107 2.74 -0.75 -3.53
C GLN A 107 3.34 -0.71 -4.94
N MET A 108 4.51 -0.10 -5.11
CA MET A 108 5.18 -0.02 -6.42
C MET A 108 5.65 -1.38 -6.92
N GLN A 109 6.14 -2.27 -6.02
CA GLN A 109 6.45 -3.66 -6.35
C GLN A 109 5.21 -4.42 -6.82
N ALA A 110 4.08 -4.28 -6.12
CA ALA A 110 2.83 -4.94 -6.53
C ALA A 110 2.38 -4.52 -7.94
N TYR A 111 2.58 -3.27 -8.33
CA TYR A 111 2.27 -2.82 -9.70
C TYR A 111 3.26 -3.34 -10.73
N ALA A 112 4.55 -3.37 -10.39
CA ALA A 112 5.60 -3.88 -11.26
C ALA A 112 5.46 -5.39 -11.51
N ASP A 113 4.97 -6.15 -10.52
CA ASP A 113 4.79 -7.61 -10.61
C ASP A 113 3.45 -8.02 -11.28
N CYS A 114 2.67 -7.09 -11.85
CA CYS A 114 1.41 -7.36 -12.54
C CYS A 114 1.54 -8.09 -13.89
N ASP A 115 2.74 -8.42 -14.35
CA ASP A 115 2.96 -9.39 -15.42
C ASP A 115 2.55 -10.81 -14.98
N ASP A 116 2.70 -11.15 -13.70
CA ASP A 116 2.11 -12.35 -13.11
C ASP A 116 0.58 -12.24 -13.02
N ALA A 117 -0.14 -13.24 -13.56
CA ALA A 117 -1.59 -13.22 -13.68
C ALA A 117 -2.31 -13.19 -12.32
N GLU A 118 -1.80 -13.89 -11.30
CA GLU A 118 -2.42 -13.95 -9.98
C GLU A 118 -2.17 -12.65 -9.19
N VAL A 119 -0.97 -12.07 -9.31
CA VAL A 119 -0.67 -10.75 -8.73
C VAL A 119 -1.58 -9.71 -9.35
N ARG A 120 -1.69 -9.69 -10.68
CA ARG A 120 -2.55 -8.77 -11.42
C ARG A 120 -4.01 -8.86 -11.00
N GLU A 121 -4.53 -10.08 -10.78
CA GLU A 121 -5.91 -10.28 -10.33
C GLU A 121 -6.12 -9.69 -8.92
N VAL A 122 -5.22 -9.96 -7.99
CA VAL A 122 -5.28 -9.41 -6.62
C VAL A 122 -5.19 -7.90 -6.63
N VAL A 123 -4.29 -7.32 -7.44
CA VAL A 123 -4.14 -5.87 -7.55
C VAL A 123 -5.39 -5.24 -8.14
N ARG A 124 -5.95 -5.80 -9.23
CA ARG A 124 -7.19 -5.31 -9.85
C ARG A 124 -8.36 -5.32 -8.88
N LEU A 125 -8.55 -6.44 -8.16
CA LEU A 125 -9.64 -6.57 -7.18
C LEU A 125 -9.50 -5.57 -6.02
N GLY A 126 -8.29 -5.34 -5.54
CA GLY A 126 -8.05 -4.35 -4.48
C GLY A 126 -8.23 -2.92 -4.97
N TYR A 127 -7.75 -2.64 -6.19
CA TYR A 127 -7.85 -1.32 -6.80
C TYR A 127 -9.30 -0.96 -7.16
N SER A 128 -10.12 -1.92 -7.65
CA SER A 128 -11.54 -1.67 -7.90
C SER A 128 -12.27 -1.22 -6.65
N LYS A 129 -11.99 -1.85 -5.48
CA LYS A 129 -12.58 -1.45 -4.20
C LYS A 129 -12.21 -0.02 -3.79
N LEU A 130 -10.97 0.43 -4.10
CA LEU A 130 -10.57 1.82 -3.85
C LEU A 130 -11.37 2.77 -4.75
N VAL A 131 -11.49 2.46 -6.04
CA VAL A 131 -12.25 3.28 -6.99
C VAL A 131 -13.71 3.36 -6.59
N GLU A 132 -14.36 2.21 -6.36
CA GLU A 132 -15.78 2.13 -5.95
C GLU A 132 -16.05 2.92 -4.66
N PHE A 133 -15.14 2.85 -3.68
CA PHE A 133 -15.28 3.62 -2.45
C PHE A 133 -15.16 5.12 -2.69
N VAL A 134 -14.15 5.55 -3.46
CA VAL A 134 -13.93 6.98 -3.78
C VAL A 134 -15.12 7.54 -4.59
N GLU A 135 -15.62 6.79 -5.58
CA GLU A 135 -16.83 7.15 -6.33
C GLU A 135 -18.04 7.31 -5.42
N HIS A 136 -18.27 6.32 -4.56
CA HIS A 136 -19.44 6.32 -3.67
C HIS A 136 -19.43 7.50 -2.69
N VAL A 137 -18.29 7.75 -2.02
CA VAL A 137 -18.22 8.77 -0.97
C VAL A 137 -18.19 10.20 -1.54
N SER A 138 -17.57 10.37 -2.72
CA SER A 138 -17.45 11.69 -3.33
C SER A 138 -18.63 12.06 -4.22
N GLY A 139 -19.30 11.09 -4.86
CA GLY A 139 -20.29 11.34 -5.91
C GLY A 139 -19.74 12.16 -7.08
N ALA A 140 -18.42 12.17 -7.26
CA ALA A 140 -17.76 13.00 -8.25
C ALA A 140 -17.88 12.41 -9.67
N GLU A 141 -17.82 13.28 -10.68
CA GLU A 141 -17.82 12.88 -12.08
C GLU A 141 -16.60 12.01 -12.43
N PRO A 142 -16.72 11.10 -13.43
CA PRO A 142 -15.64 10.17 -13.78
C PRO A 142 -14.30 10.84 -14.09
N THR A 143 -14.30 12.04 -14.69
CA THR A 143 -13.08 12.82 -14.95
C THR A 143 -12.37 13.22 -13.65
N ARG A 144 -13.13 13.61 -12.63
CA ARG A 144 -12.59 14.00 -11.33
C ARG A 144 -12.02 12.80 -10.58
N ILE A 145 -12.69 11.64 -10.64
CA ILE A 145 -12.20 10.38 -10.10
C ILE A 145 -10.86 9.98 -10.74
N ARG A 146 -10.82 9.99 -12.09
CA ARG A 146 -9.58 9.74 -12.84
C ARG A 146 -8.45 10.66 -12.38
N ASP A 147 -8.72 11.95 -12.25
CA ASP A 147 -7.72 12.95 -11.86
C ASP A 147 -7.24 12.74 -10.42
N PHE A 148 -8.12 12.32 -9.51
CA PHE A 148 -7.75 11.94 -8.14
C PHE A 148 -6.72 10.79 -8.13
N PHE A 149 -6.99 9.71 -8.86
CA PHE A 149 -6.06 8.57 -8.94
C PHE A 149 -4.78 8.90 -9.72
N ALA A 150 -4.85 9.75 -10.76
CA ALA A 150 -3.68 10.22 -11.50
C ALA A 150 -2.75 11.05 -10.62
N ILE A 151 -3.30 11.93 -9.79
CA ILE A 151 -2.53 12.71 -8.80
C ILE A 151 -1.92 11.77 -7.75
N GLY A 152 -2.67 10.79 -7.25
CA GLY A 152 -2.16 9.79 -6.32
C GLY A 152 -0.95 9.02 -6.88
N MET A 153 -0.98 8.63 -8.16
CA MET A 153 0.15 7.98 -8.82
C MET A 153 1.34 8.95 -8.99
N LEU A 154 1.07 10.21 -9.35
CA LEU A 154 2.13 11.22 -9.41
C LEU A 154 2.80 11.44 -8.05
N LEU A 155 2.03 11.44 -6.97
CA LEU A 155 2.57 11.53 -5.60
C LEU A 155 3.50 10.36 -5.27
N ASN A 156 3.21 9.13 -5.73
CA ASN A 156 4.12 8.00 -5.58
C ASN A 156 5.47 8.26 -6.25
N VAL A 157 5.46 8.81 -7.46
CA VAL A 157 6.69 9.17 -8.19
C VAL A 157 7.44 10.29 -7.47
N VAL A 158 6.74 11.34 -7.07
CA VAL A 158 7.30 12.48 -6.29
C VAL A 158 7.97 11.98 -5.01
N ALA A 159 7.28 11.14 -4.25
CA ALA A 159 7.83 10.57 -3.04
C ALA A 159 9.02 9.64 -3.34
N SER A 160 8.94 8.78 -4.35
CA SER A 160 10.03 7.85 -4.70
C SER A 160 11.34 8.54 -5.05
N MET A 161 11.26 9.74 -5.63
CA MET A 161 12.41 10.55 -6.05
C MET A 161 12.80 11.64 -5.03
N ASP A 162 12.18 11.70 -3.86
CA ASP A 162 12.42 12.74 -2.84
C ASP A 162 12.24 14.18 -3.35
N LEU A 163 11.27 14.40 -4.24
CA LEU A 163 11.11 15.70 -4.89
C LEU A 163 10.55 16.80 -3.97
N LEU A 164 9.93 16.46 -2.84
CA LEU A 164 9.33 17.45 -1.94
C LEU A 164 10.36 18.46 -1.41
N ASP A 165 11.58 18.00 -1.18
CA ASP A 165 12.69 18.85 -0.68
C ASP A 165 13.58 19.40 -1.79
N LEU A 166 13.34 19.00 -3.04
CA LEU A 166 14.16 19.41 -4.17
C LEU A 166 13.82 20.83 -4.62
N ARG A 167 14.83 21.72 -4.66
CA ARG A 167 14.65 23.15 -4.98
C ARG A 167 14.81 23.49 -6.47
N GLU A 168 15.02 22.50 -7.32
CA GLU A 168 15.15 22.70 -8.75
C GLU A 168 13.85 23.21 -9.41
N PRO A 169 13.93 24.16 -10.37
CA PRO A 169 12.75 24.78 -10.96
C PRO A 169 11.75 23.82 -11.61
N TRP A 170 12.23 22.72 -12.20
CA TRP A 170 11.34 21.73 -12.80
C TRP A 170 10.53 20.96 -11.74
N ALA A 171 11.17 20.59 -10.61
CA ALA A 171 10.49 19.91 -9.50
C ALA A 171 9.44 20.84 -8.86
N GLN A 172 9.80 22.11 -8.63
CA GLN A 172 8.88 23.09 -8.08
C GLN A 172 7.68 23.34 -8.99
N ARG A 173 7.85 23.36 -10.34
CA ARG A 173 6.71 23.45 -11.27
C ARG A 173 5.79 22.24 -11.18
N LEU A 174 6.35 21.03 -11.01
CA LEU A 174 5.56 19.82 -10.84
C LEU A 174 4.75 19.84 -9.54
N LEU A 175 5.38 20.29 -8.46
CA LEU A 175 4.76 20.36 -7.12
C LEU A 175 3.73 21.50 -6.99
N SER A 176 3.93 22.64 -7.65
CA SER A 176 3.03 23.80 -7.54
C SER A 176 1.59 23.48 -7.97
N THR A 177 1.42 22.56 -8.91
CA THR A 177 0.09 22.12 -9.36
C THR A 177 -0.54 21.08 -8.44
N LEU A 178 0.26 20.41 -7.61
CA LEU A 178 -0.22 19.43 -6.64
C LEU A 178 -0.76 20.12 -5.38
N GLY A 179 -0.07 21.15 -4.88
CA GLY A 179 -0.47 21.88 -3.67
C GLY A 179 -1.81 22.60 -3.80
N SER A 180 -2.12 23.15 -4.97
CA SER A 180 -3.42 23.80 -5.22
C SER A 180 -4.59 22.82 -5.29
N LYS A 181 -4.34 21.55 -5.57
CA LYS A 181 -5.36 20.50 -5.68
C LYS A 181 -5.47 19.61 -4.43
N ILE A 182 -4.54 19.74 -3.49
CA ILE A 182 -4.55 19.04 -2.19
C ILE A 182 -5.03 19.99 -1.08
N ASN A 183 -4.86 21.31 -1.26
CA ASN A 183 -5.22 22.37 -0.30
C ASN A 183 -6.39 23.26 -0.77
N ALA A 184 -7.02 22.96 -1.91
CA ALA A 184 -8.24 23.58 -2.38
C ALA A 184 -9.42 22.72 -2.00
#